data_c66d64e89ff85fdddd687b72063900fa
#
_entry.id   c66d64e89ff85fdddd687b72063900fa
#
_cell.length_a   1.000
_cell.length_b   1.000
_cell.length_c   1.000
_cell.angle_alpha   90.00
_cell.angle_beta   90.00
_cell.angle_gamma   90.00
#
_symmetry.space_group_name_H-M   'P 1'
#
loop_
_entity.id
_entity.type
_entity.pdbx_description
1 polymer ?
#
loop_
_entity_poly.entity_id
_entity_poly.type
_entity_poly.pdbx_seq_one_letter_code
_entity_poly.pdbx_strand_id
1 'polypeptide(L)'
;SVYFPIGSARASRVIFNGLAVFAGVFPRQRVSQADYERLFGDNMILQQKTKNTVWGWADPGEGVTVKASWGAEASTKTGPDGRWKVLLETPAYGTGHSLRVSGKNTLERKNVAIGEVWLCAGQSNLGWALKNCFGGEAEAAAANVPNYRIFKSQREHWHEPLEEPRDRLAQWKPCNPESAAETSAVAYYFGKTLHLELGIPVGIIQQAYAGTPIEGWMPWEIQQHDPRALAHKQQNDETAGRKAGKQNTTRAQALENHRKELAAYNAKVDAGESMNYNE
;
A
#
# COMPACT_ATOMS: atom_id res chain seq x y z
N SER A 1 23.62 10.60 20.24
CA SER A 1 23.86 9.19 19.91
C SER A 1 22.85 8.35 20.66
N VAL A 2 21.83 7.88 19.98
CA VAL A 2 20.88 6.91 20.52
C VAL A 2 21.26 5.57 19.92
N TYR A 3 21.83 4.72 20.73
CA TYR A 3 22.22 3.37 20.38
C TYR A 3 20.99 2.46 20.57
N PHE A 4 20.46 1.89 19.52
CA PHE A 4 19.50 0.80 19.60
C PHE A 4 20.24 -0.52 19.46
N PRO A 5 20.15 -1.44 20.43
CA PRO A 5 20.77 -2.75 20.30
C PRO A 5 20.03 -3.56 19.25
N ILE A 6 20.76 -3.98 18.22
CA ILE A 6 20.33 -4.96 17.21
C ILE A 6 20.30 -6.32 17.91
N GLY A 7 19.15 -6.71 18.38
CA GLY A 7 19.00 -8.02 19.03
C GLY A 7 17.57 -8.35 19.35
N SER A 8 16.85 -8.87 18.43
CA SER A 8 15.95 -10.03 18.52
C SER A 8 15.02 -10.12 17.30
N ALA A 9 14.99 -11.28 16.71
CA ALA A 9 14.21 -11.67 15.54
C ALA A 9 12.67 -11.71 15.76
N ARG A 10 12.12 -10.83 16.61
CA ARG A 10 10.68 -10.78 16.93
C ARG A 10 9.93 -9.57 16.36
N ALA A 11 10.61 -8.56 15.87
CA ALA A 11 9.97 -7.36 15.31
C ALA A 11 9.44 -7.55 13.89
N SER A 12 9.96 -8.51 13.14
CA SER A 12 9.62 -8.73 11.72
C SER A 12 8.25 -9.39 11.47
N ARG A 13 7.55 -9.85 12.51
CA ARG A 13 6.28 -10.58 12.36
C ARG A 13 5.01 -9.73 12.33
N VAL A 14 5.11 -8.45 12.63
CA VAL A 14 3.91 -7.59 12.81
C VAL A 14 3.45 -6.92 11.51
N ILE A 15 4.25 -6.91 10.45
CA ILE A 15 4.09 -5.97 9.35
C ILE A 15 3.11 -6.43 8.27
N PHE A 16 2.94 -7.71 8.02
CA PHE A 16 2.02 -8.20 6.97
C PHE A 16 0.62 -8.56 7.47
N ASN A 17 0.44 -8.85 8.75
CA ASN A 17 -0.90 -9.07 9.30
C ASN A 17 -1.70 -7.77 9.53
N GLY A 18 -1.06 -6.60 9.55
CA GLY A 18 -1.73 -5.31 9.75
C GLY A 18 -2.30 -4.68 8.47
N LEU A 19 -1.82 -5.06 7.30
CA LEU A 19 -2.36 -4.59 6.01
C LEU A 19 -3.65 -5.31 5.59
N ALA A 20 -4.01 -6.39 6.26
CA ALA A 20 -5.21 -7.17 5.96
C ALA A 20 -6.52 -6.61 6.59
N VAL A 21 -6.48 -5.46 7.24
CA VAL A 21 -7.62 -4.93 8.02
C VAL A 21 -8.41 -3.85 7.29
N PHE A 22 -8.36 -3.79 5.97
CA PHE A 22 -9.19 -2.87 5.22
C PHE A 22 -10.27 -3.58 4.42
N ALA A 23 -11.20 -4.24 5.12
CA ALA A 23 -12.34 -4.89 4.51
C ALA A 23 -13.58 -3.98 4.51
N GLY A 24 -13.78 -3.23 3.43
CA GLY A 24 -15.03 -2.56 3.11
C GLY A 24 -15.64 -3.17 1.84
N VAL A 25 -16.90 -3.63 1.94
CA VAL A 25 -17.59 -4.27 0.81
C VAL A 25 -18.10 -3.21 -0.15
N PHE A 26 -17.48 -3.08 -1.32
CA PHE A 26 -18.06 -2.37 -2.46
C PHE A 26 -18.09 -3.26 -3.68
N PRO A 27 -19.20 -3.28 -4.46
CA PRO A 27 -19.21 -4.01 -5.72
C PRO A 27 -18.27 -3.30 -6.70
N ARG A 28 -17.13 -3.92 -6.99
CA ARG A 28 -16.38 -3.60 -8.21
C ARG A 28 -17.27 -3.87 -9.42
N GLN A 29 -17.14 -3.06 -10.47
CA GLN A 29 -17.55 -3.53 -11.80
C GLN A 29 -16.83 -4.86 -12.03
N ARG A 30 -17.61 -5.93 -12.29
CA ARG A 30 -17.12 -7.29 -12.49
C ARG A 30 -16.08 -7.28 -13.61
N VAL A 31 -14.84 -7.44 -13.23
CA VAL A 31 -13.80 -7.83 -14.19
C VAL A 31 -13.97 -9.34 -14.33
N SER A 32 -14.32 -9.81 -15.50
CA SER A 32 -14.57 -11.24 -15.79
C SER A 32 -13.27 -12.07 -15.87
N GLN A 33 -12.20 -11.65 -15.21
CA GLN A 33 -10.87 -12.23 -15.30
C GLN A 33 -10.14 -12.05 -13.97
N ALA A 34 -9.23 -12.96 -13.64
CA ALA A 34 -8.39 -12.85 -12.46
C ALA A 34 -7.59 -11.55 -12.47
N ASP A 35 -7.61 -10.85 -11.34
CA ASP A 35 -6.85 -9.63 -11.10
C ASP A 35 -6.25 -9.69 -9.69
N TYR A 36 -5.32 -8.83 -9.37
CA TYR A 36 -4.79 -8.68 -8.02
C TYR A 36 -4.47 -7.23 -7.67
N GLU A 37 -4.32 -7.02 -6.38
CA GLU A 37 -4.11 -5.71 -5.81
C GLU A 37 -2.84 -5.05 -6.35
N ARG A 38 -2.85 -3.72 -6.46
CA ARG A 38 -1.74 -2.91 -7.01
C ARG A 38 -0.44 -3.05 -6.25
N LEU A 39 -0.52 -3.42 -4.96
CA LEU A 39 0.66 -3.73 -4.16
C LEU A 39 1.48 -4.89 -4.78
N PHE A 40 0.83 -5.80 -5.51
CA PHE A 40 1.47 -6.88 -6.25
C PHE A 40 1.76 -6.48 -7.69
N GLY A 41 2.55 -5.42 -7.87
CA GLY A 41 2.96 -4.89 -9.18
C GLY A 41 4.35 -5.38 -9.61
N ASP A 42 4.74 -4.98 -10.82
CA ASP A 42 6.12 -5.09 -11.25
C ASP A 42 7.03 -4.32 -10.29
N ASN A 43 8.26 -4.77 -10.14
CA ASN A 43 9.24 -4.25 -9.19
C ASN A 43 8.87 -4.40 -7.69
N MET A 44 7.84 -5.13 -7.31
CA MET A 44 7.51 -5.33 -5.90
C MET A 44 8.63 -6.04 -5.14
N ILE A 45 8.64 -5.84 -3.82
CA ILE A 45 9.44 -6.65 -2.90
C ILE A 45 8.49 -7.40 -1.98
N LEU A 46 8.71 -8.71 -1.83
CA LEU A 46 8.02 -9.57 -0.87
C LEU A 46 8.90 -9.80 0.36
N GLN A 47 8.28 -9.87 1.54
CA GLN A 47 8.99 -10.18 2.78
C GLN A 47 9.63 -11.55 2.68
N GLN A 48 10.92 -11.65 3.05
CA GLN A 48 11.67 -12.92 3.05
C GLN A 48 11.29 -13.87 4.18
N LYS A 49 11.58 -15.17 4.00
CA LYS A 49 11.48 -16.22 5.03
C LYS A 49 10.13 -16.26 5.75
N THR A 50 9.05 -16.07 5.02
CA THR A 50 7.69 -16.03 5.59
C THR A 50 6.67 -16.54 4.58
N LYS A 51 5.42 -16.67 5.05
CA LYS A 51 4.26 -16.91 4.19
C LYS A 51 3.59 -15.58 3.91
N ASN A 52 3.80 -15.05 2.71
CA ASN A 52 3.12 -13.84 2.28
C ASN A 52 1.69 -14.14 1.84
N THR A 53 0.73 -13.35 2.29
CA THR A 53 -0.62 -13.41 1.75
C THR A 53 -0.64 -12.69 0.41
N VAL A 54 -1.01 -13.39 -0.66
CA VAL A 54 -1.27 -12.82 -1.99
C VAL A 54 -2.76 -12.94 -2.24
N TRP A 55 -3.39 -11.87 -2.71
CA TRP A 55 -4.85 -11.82 -2.90
C TRP A 55 -5.25 -11.01 -4.12
N GLY A 56 -6.51 -11.15 -4.51
CA GLY A 56 -7.07 -10.42 -5.65
C GLY A 56 -8.53 -10.82 -5.88
N TRP A 57 -8.98 -10.58 -7.09
CA TRP A 57 -10.36 -10.79 -7.51
C TRP A 57 -10.41 -11.68 -8.75
N ALA A 58 -11.46 -12.46 -8.88
CA ALA A 58 -11.79 -13.26 -10.05
C ALA A 58 -13.30 -13.57 -10.04
N ASP A 59 -13.78 -14.27 -11.05
CA ASP A 59 -15.20 -14.69 -11.06
C ASP A 59 -15.50 -15.63 -9.85
N PRO A 60 -16.67 -15.52 -9.24
CA PRO A 60 -17.07 -16.44 -8.18
C PRO A 60 -16.92 -17.90 -8.59
N GLY A 61 -16.22 -18.67 -7.76
CA GLY A 61 -15.95 -20.09 -8.00
C GLY A 61 -14.82 -20.38 -8.99
N GLU A 62 -14.16 -19.38 -9.54
CA GLU A 62 -12.99 -19.54 -10.41
C GLU A 62 -11.81 -20.13 -9.64
N GLY A 63 -11.11 -21.10 -10.25
CA GLY A 63 -9.86 -21.61 -9.73
C GLY A 63 -8.71 -20.65 -10.03
N VAL A 64 -7.96 -20.23 -9.02
CA VAL A 64 -6.80 -19.33 -9.17
C VAL A 64 -5.56 -20.01 -8.64
N THR A 65 -4.49 -20.02 -9.44
CA THR A 65 -3.18 -20.55 -9.08
C THR A 65 -2.15 -19.44 -9.14
N VAL A 66 -1.39 -19.29 -8.07
CA VAL A 66 -0.24 -18.39 -7.97
C VAL A 66 1.04 -19.20 -8.01
N LYS A 67 1.90 -18.92 -8.98
CA LYS A 67 3.17 -19.62 -9.20
C LYS A 67 4.32 -18.64 -9.22
N ALA A 68 5.33 -18.91 -8.43
CA ALA A 68 6.50 -18.08 -8.30
C ALA A 68 7.71 -18.75 -8.97
N SER A 69 8.60 -17.93 -9.55
CA SER A 69 9.81 -18.43 -10.23
C SER A 69 10.80 -19.11 -9.29
N TRP A 70 10.70 -18.88 -7.97
CA TRP A 70 11.50 -19.59 -6.95
C TRP A 70 10.91 -20.95 -6.54
N GLY A 71 9.88 -21.45 -7.23
CA GLY A 71 9.32 -22.77 -7.07
C GLY A 71 8.11 -22.86 -6.12
N ALA A 72 7.75 -21.78 -5.42
CA ALA A 72 6.54 -21.79 -4.60
C ALA A 72 5.29 -21.72 -5.49
N GLU A 73 4.28 -22.50 -5.12
CA GLU A 73 2.99 -22.55 -5.81
C GLU A 73 1.86 -22.72 -4.79
N ALA A 74 0.76 -22.00 -4.98
CA ALA A 74 -0.43 -22.11 -4.16
C ALA A 74 -1.68 -21.89 -5.00
N SER A 75 -2.74 -22.64 -4.72
CA SER A 75 -4.01 -22.55 -5.43
C SER A 75 -5.17 -22.34 -4.49
N THR A 76 -6.20 -21.69 -4.97
CA THR A 76 -7.44 -21.45 -4.23
C THR A 76 -8.62 -21.38 -5.19
N LYS A 77 -9.82 -21.34 -4.63
CA LYS A 77 -11.05 -21.07 -5.36
C LYS A 77 -11.64 -19.76 -4.88
N THR A 78 -12.04 -18.92 -5.84
CA THR A 78 -12.62 -17.61 -5.55
C THR A 78 -13.92 -17.75 -4.77
N GLY A 79 -14.09 -16.95 -3.74
CA GLY A 79 -15.31 -16.89 -2.94
C GLY A 79 -16.51 -16.34 -3.72
N PRO A 80 -17.73 -16.42 -3.14
CA PRO A 80 -18.94 -15.88 -3.77
C PRO A 80 -18.90 -14.36 -3.91
N ASP A 81 -18.05 -13.68 -3.15
CA ASP A 81 -17.79 -12.24 -3.21
C ASP A 81 -16.79 -11.84 -4.31
N GLY A 82 -16.28 -12.82 -5.05
CA GLY A 82 -15.27 -12.60 -6.09
C GLY A 82 -13.84 -12.45 -5.57
N ARG A 83 -13.58 -12.75 -4.29
CA ARG A 83 -12.25 -12.62 -3.69
C ARG A 83 -11.52 -13.94 -3.62
N TRP A 84 -10.22 -13.87 -3.80
CA TRP A 84 -9.32 -14.99 -3.56
C TRP A 84 -8.10 -14.56 -2.75
N LYS A 85 -7.53 -15.47 -1.99
CA LYS A 85 -6.25 -15.30 -1.31
C LYS A 85 -5.52 -16.63 -1.19
N VAL A 86 -4.20 -16.56 -1.24
CA VAL A 86 -3.30 -17.69 -1.00
C VAL A 86 -2.16 -17.28 -0.07
N LEU A 87 -1.54 -18.25 0.57
CA LEU A 87 -0.30 -18.06 1.31
C LEU A 87 0.85 -18.60 0.46
N LEU A 88 1.78 -17.73 0.10
CA LEU A 88 2.94 -18.05 -0.73
C LEU A 88 4.22 -17.96 0.09
N GLU A 89 4.93 -19.07 0.21
CA GLU A 89 6.22 -19.10 0.92
C GLU A 89 7.30 -18.39 0.13
N THR A 90 8.09 -17.58 0.81
CA THR A 90 9.27 -16.90 0.26
C THR A 90 10.54 -17.44 0.91
N PRO A 91 11.58 -17.72 0.11
CA PRO A 91 12.90 -18.11 0.61
C PRO A 91 13.63 -16.92 1.26
N ALA A 92 14.92 -17.06 1.49
CA ALA A 92 15.82 -15.95 1.79
C ALA A 92 15.82 -14.95 0.63
N TYR A 93 16.37 -13.76 0.90
CA TYR A 93 16.42 -12.65 -0.05
C TYR A 93 17.00 -13.05 -1.43
N GLY A 94 16.52 -12.37 -2.45
CA GLY A 94 16.95 -12.56 -3.84
C GLY A 94 16.29 -11.55 -4.78
N THR A 95 16.76 -11.51 -6.01
CA THR A 95 16.26 -10.61 -7.07
C THR A 95 15.97 -11.38 -8.35
N GLY A 96 15.34 -10.70 -9.34
CA GLY A 96 15.11 -11.28 -10.67
C GLY A 96 14.01 -12.33 -10.71
N HIS A 97 13.15 -12.35 -9.71
CA HIS A 97 12.00 -13.26 -9.67
C HIS A 97 10.82 -12.74 -10.48
N SER A 98 9.90 -13.65 -10.75
CA SER A 98 8.56 -13.34 -11.29
C SER A 98 7.47 -14.05 -10.51
N LEU A 99 6.26 -13.50 -10.58
CA LEU A 99 5.06 -14.08 -10.01
C LEU A 99 3.99 -14.16 -11.09
N ARG A 100 3.44 -15.34 -11.30
CA ARG A 100 2.36 -15.60 -12.26
C ARG A 100 1.10 -15.98 -11.53
N VAL A 101 0.00 -15.32 -11.83
CA VAL A 101 -1.34 -15.66 -11.36
C VAL A 101 -2.16 -16.13 -12.56
N SER A 102 -2.69 -17.32 -12.47
CA SER A 102 -3.47 -17.98 -13.55
C SER A 102 -4.86 -18.33 -13.05
N GLY A 103 -5.84 -17.88 -13.78
CA GLY A 103 -7.26 -18.23 -13.69
C GLY A 103 -7.79 -18.41 -15.11
N LYS A 104 -8.92 -17.81 -15.46
CA LYS A 104 -9.40 -17.71 -16.84
C LYS A 104 -8.46 -16.92 -17.75
N ASN A 105 -7.70 -16.00 -17.16
CA ASN A 105 -6.59 -15.28 -17.77
C ASN A 105 -5.29 -15.57 -17.02
N THR A 106 -4.19 -15.03 -17.53
CA THR A 106 -2.89 -15.10 -16.85
C THR A 106 -2.30 -13.71 -16.72
N LEU A 107 -1.87 -13.38 -15.52
CA LEU A 107 -1.15 -12.15 -15.20
C LEU A 107 0.24 -12.51 -14.71
N GLU A 108 1.25 -11.77 -15.15
CA GLU A 108 2.63 -11.97 -14.71
C GLU A 108 3.17 -10.65 -14.16
N ARG A 109 3.90 -10.74 -13.04
CA ARG A 109 4.66 -9.63 -12.45
C ARG A 109 6.13 -9.94 -12.55
N LYS A 110 6.88 -8.96 -13.05
CA LYS A 110 8.29 -9.09 -13.38
C LYS A 110 9.15 -8.31 -12.38
N ASN A 111 10.43 -8.64 -12.39
CA ASN A 111 11.41 -7.99 -11.53
C ASN A 111 11.00 -7.98 -10.05
N VAL A 112 10.41 -9.08 -9.59
CA VAL A 112 10.06 -9.28 -8.17
C VAL A 112 11.35 -9.52 -7.40
N ALA A 113 11.48 -8.89 -6.24
CA ALA A 113 12.55 -9.18 -5.30
C ALA A 113 11.96 -9.75 -4.00
N ILE A 114 12.80 -10.43 -3.25
CA ILE A 114 12.52 -10.94 -1.91
C ILE A 114 13.54 -10.28 -0.98
N GLY A 115 13.06 -9.69 0.13
CA GLY A 115 13.91 -8.96 1.05
C GLY A 115 13.15 -8.48 2.27
N GLU A 116 13.51 -7.34 2.83
CA GLU A 116 12.79 -6.71 3.93
C GLU A 116 11.76 -5.71 3.39
N VAL A 117 10.55 -5.75 3.93
CA VAL A 117 9.47 -4.82 3.56
C VAL A 117 8.97 -4.08 4.78
N TRP A 118 8.95 -2.75 4.72
CA TRP A 118 8.59 -1.87 5.81
C TRP A 118 7.45 -0.93 5.45
N LEU A 119 6.43 -0.87 6.31
CA LEU A 119 5.38 0.14 6.23
C LEU A 119 5.86 1.40 6.97
N CYS A 120 6.01 2.49 6.24
CA CYS A 120 6.27 3.81 6.78
C CYS A 120 4.97 4.61 6.75
N ALA A 121 4.29 4.67 7.90
CA ALA A 121 3.01 5.35 8.06
C ALA A 121 3.13 6.51 9.06
N GLY A 122 2.44 7.62 8.78
CA GLY A 122 2.45 8.78 9.67
C GLY A 122 1.88 10.04 9.04
N GLN A 123 2.18 11.17 9.64
CA GLN A 123 1.63 12.44 9.19
C GLN A 123 2.68 13.34 8.49
N SER A 124 2.67 14.66 8.76
CA SER A 124 3.43 15.68 8.01
C SER A 124 4.93 15.39 7.91
N ASN A 125 5.59 14.97 9.00
CA ASN A 125 7.03 14.67 8.94
C ASN A 125 7.34 13.50 8.00
N LEU A 126 6.49 12.47 8.01
CA LEU A 126 6.64 11.36 7.07
C LEU A 126 6.21 11.76 5.65
N GLY A 127 5.39 12.78 5.49
CA GLY A 127 5.01 13.33 4.17
C GLY A 127 6.04 14.27 3.57
N TRP A 128 7.08 14.67 4.32
CA TRP A 128 8.08 15.63 3.86
C TRP A 128 9.04 14.99 2.87
N ALA A 129 8.96 15.44 1.61
CA ALA A 129 9.73 14.86 0.51
C ALA A 129 11.22 15.16 0.64
N LEU A 130 12.07 14.22 0.19
CA LEU A 130 13.53 14.34 0.25
C LEU A 130 14.03 15.61 -0.42
N LYS A 131 13.51 15.97 -1.59
CA LYS A 131 13.88 17.18 -2.33
C LYS A 131 13.71 18.48 -1.53
N ASN A 132 12.83 18.49 -0.54
CA ASN A 132 12.55 19.67 0.29
C ASN A 132 13.44 19.76 1.54
N CYS A 133 14.35 18.82 1.74
CA CYS A 133 15.28 18.81 2.85
C CYS A 133 16.58 19.51 2.51
N PHE A 134 17.30 19.95 3.54
CA PHE A 134 18.65 20.48 3.34
C PHE A 134 19.55 19.42 2.66
N GLY A 135 20.14 19.77 1.51
CA GLY A 135 20.93 18.85 0.69
C GLY A 135 20.13 17.75 -0.03
N GLY A 136 18.79 17.75 0.12
CA GLY A 136 17.93 16.69 -0.39
C GLY A 136 17.87 16.59 -1.91
N GLU A 137 17.96 17.71 -2.62
CA GLU A 137 18.04 17.70 -4.10
C GLU A 137 19.31 17.02 -4.61
N ALA A 138 20.45 17.30 -3.99
CA ALA A 138 21.73 16.68 -4.36
C ALA A 138 21.72 15.19 -4.02
N GLU A 139 21.17 14.82 -2.86
CA GLU A 139 21.02 13.41 -2.44
C GLU A 139 20.09 12.64 -3.41
N ALA A 140 18.97 13.24 -3.78
CA ALA A 140 18.04 12.64 -4.74
C ALA A 140 18.68 12.49 -6.13
N ALA A 141 19.39 13.51 -6.62
CA ALA A 141 20.09 13.46 -7.90
C ALA A 141 21.14 12.36 -7.97
N ALA A 142 21.78 12.03 -6.84
CA ALA A 142 22.76 10.95 -6.72
C ALA A 142 22.13 9.57 -6.45
N ALA A 143 20.82 9.48 -6.27
CA ALA A 143 20.17 8.23 -5.91
C ALA A 143 20.18 7.24 -7.07
N ASN A 144 20.82 6.08 -6.84
CA ASN A 144 20.86 4.95 -7.76
C ASN A 144 20.97 3.65 -6.95
N VAL A 145 19.86 3.22 -6.38
CA VAL A 145 19.82 2.04 -5.50
C VAL A 145 18.66 1.12 -5.93
N PRO A 146 18.80 0.38 -7.02
CA PRO A 146 17.69 -0.33 -7.68
C PRO A 146 17.05 -1.44 -6.82
N ASN A 147 17.76 -1.95 -5.81
CA ASN A 147 17.25 -2.94 -4.87
C ASN A 147 16.65 -2.32 -3.58
N TYR A 148 16.69 -1.01 -3.46
CA TYR A 148 15.84 -0.25 -2.58
C TYR A 148 14.64 0.24 -3.40
N ARG A 149 13.42 -0.16 -3.04
CA ARG A 149 12.22 0.11 -3.83
C ARG A 149 11.13 0.74 -2.98
N ILE A 150 10.37 1.62 -3.59
CA ILE A 150 9.41 2.46 -2.91
C ILE A 150 8.04 2.24 -3.55
N PHE A 151 7.06 1.93 -2.73
CA PHE A 151 5.64 1.99 -3.06
C PHE A 151 5.04 3.18 -2.32
N LYS A 152 4.66 4.21 -3.06
CA LYS A 152 4.01 5.39 -2.48
C LYS A 152 2.55 5.38 -2.87
N SER A 153 1.67 5.28 -1.89
CA SER A 153 0.23 5.44 -2.07
C SER A 153 -0.12 6.92 -2.02
N GLN A 154 -1.09 7.33 -2.82
CA GLN A 154 -1.66 8.66 -2.77
C GLN A 154 -2.48 8.88 -1.51
N ARG A 155 -2.72 10.15 -1.19
CA ARG A 155 -3.60 10.54 -0.11
C ARG A 155 -5.04 10.29 -0.53
N GLU A 156 -5.72 9.39 0.17
CA GLU A 156 -7.13 9.12 -0.05
C GLU A 156 -7.90 9.37 1.24
N HIS A 157 -8.96 10.15 1.13
CA HIS A 157 -9.97 10.28 2.19
C HIS A 157 -11.09 9.29 1.92
N TRP A 158 -11.30 8.39 2.83
CA TRP A 158 -12.42 7.48 2.75
C TRP A 158 -12.98 7.23 4.14
N HIS A 159 -14.28 7.07 4.23
CA HIS A 159 -14.98 6.86 5.50
C HIS A 159 -15.01 5.39 5.92
N GLU A 160 -14.54 4.51 5.06
CA GLU A 160 -14.40 3.08 5.31
C GLU A 160 -13.02 2.62 4.83
N PRO A 161 -12.43 1.59 5.45
CA PRO A 161 -11.20 1.01 4.97
C PRO A 161 -11.30 0.55 3.51
N LEU A 162 -10.31 0.87 2.72
CA LEU A 162 -10.20 0.42 1.32
C LEU A 162 -9.35 -0.83 1.24
N GLU A 163 -9.70 -1.76 0.36
CA GLU A 163 -8.94 -2.99 0.14
C GLU A 163 -7.72 -2.77 -0.76
N GLU A 164 -7.75 -1.72 -1.56
CA GLU A 164 -6.64 -1.32 -2.43
C GLU A 164 -6.61 0.20 -2.57
N PRO A 165 -5.44 0.78 -2.84
CA PRO A 165 -5.34 2.15 -3.29
C PRO A 165 -6.17 2.33 -4.57
N ARG A 166 -7.03 3.32 -4.60
CA ARG A 166 -7.80 3.65 -5.81
C ARG A 166 -6.98 4.40 -6.83
N ASP A 167 -5.90 5.00 -6.36
CA ASP A 167 -4.94 5.67 -7.21
C ASP A 167 -4.23 4.67 -8.13
N ARG A 168 -4.49 4.80 -9.42
CA ARG A 168 -3.88 3.97 -10.44
C ARG A 168 -2.40 4.26 -10.69
N LEU A 169 -1.87 5.34 -10.12
CA LEU A 169 -0.45 5.69 -10.17
C LEU A 169 0.37 5.01 -9.08
N ALA A 170 -0.29 4.43 -8.05
CA ALA A 170 0.40 3.70 -7.01
C ALA A 170 1.09 2.46 -7.61
N GLN A 171 2.41 2.45 -7.57
CA GLN A 171 3.25 1.37 -8.09
C GLN A 171 4.60 1.32 -7.39
N TRP A 172 5.23 0.16 -7.40
CA TRP A 172 6.60 0.02 -6.95
C TRP A 172 7.57 0.67 -7.92
N LYS A 173 8.42 1.56 -7.40
CA LYS A 173 9.49 2.20 -8.17
C LYS A 173 10.84 1.84 -7.57
N PRO A 174 11.84 1.44 -8.38
CA PRO A 174 13.23 1.40 -7.92
C PRO A 174 13.67 2.78 -7.47
N CYS A 175 14.56 2.84 -6.47
CA CYS A 175 15.13 4.10 -6.01
C CYS A 175 16.10 4.65 -7.07
N ASN A 176 15.65 5.70 -7.73
CA ASN A 176 16.37 6.50 -8.71
C ASN A 176 16.16 7.99 -8.39
N PRO A 177 16.78 8.94 -9.11
CA PRO A 177 16.62 10.37 -8.81
C PRO A 177 15.19 10.85 -8.73
N GLU A 178 14.32 10.42 -9.63
CA GLU A 178 12.92 10.82 -9.68
C GLU A 178 12.14 10.28 -8.46
N SER A 179 12.20 8.97 -8.23
CA SER A 179 11.47 8.34 -7.14
C SER A 179 12.00 8.76 -5.76
N ALA A 180 13.32 8.95 -5.62
CA ALA A 180 13.94 9.42 -4.39
C ALA A 180 13.50 10.84 -4.02
N ALA A 181 13.49 11.77 -5.00
CA ALA A 181 13.09 13.15 -4.78
C ALA A 181 11.70 13.28 -4.15
N GLU A 182 10.77 12.45 -4.60
CA GLU A 182 9.35 12.48 -4.16
C GLU A 182 9.08 11.59 -2.93
N THR A 183 10.07 10.81 -2.48
CA THR A 183 9.92 9.95 -1.31
C THR A 183 10.08 10.76 -0.02
N SER A 184 9.40 10.35 1.05
CA SER A 184 9.64 10.84 2.40
C SER A 184 11.13 10.78 2.73
N ALA A 185 11.70 11.89 3.20
CA ALA A 185 13.10 11.91 3.61
C ALA A 185 13.38 10.88 4.73
N VAL A 186 12.48 10.78 5.70
CA VAL A 186 12.60 9.81 6.81
C VAL A 186 12.58 8.38 6.27
N ALA A 187 11.62 8.04 5.40
CA ALA A 187 11.52 6.71 4.80
C ALA A 187 12.69 6.42 3.87
N TYR A 188 13.16 7.42 3.12
CA TYR A 188 14.30 7.29 2.22
C TYR A 188 15.58 6.90 2.97
N TYR A 189 15.98 7.69 3.98
CA TYR A 189 17.19 7.41 4.74
C TYR A 189 17.08 6.12 5.55
N PHE A 190 15.92 5.84 6.13
CA PHE A 190 15.68 4.58 6.83
C PHE A 190 15.89 3.39 5.91
N GLY A 191 15.20 3.34 4.77
CA GLY A 191 15.26 2.20 3.85
C GLY A 191 16.62 2.08 3.15
N LYS A 192 17.23 3.22 2.75
CA LYS A 192 18.58 3.23 2.18
C LYS A 192 19.63 2.70 3.17
N THR A 193 19.58 3.14 4.41
CA THR A 193 20.50 2.66 5.45
C THR A 193 20.31 1.16 5.69
N LEU A 194 19.10 0.67 5.83
CA LEU A 194 18.84 -0.76 5.97
C LEU A 194 19.38 -1.56 4.79
N HIS A 195 19.16 -1.07 3.56
CA HIS A 195 19.68 -1.75 2.37
C HIS A 195 21.21 -1.86 2.36
N LEU A 196 21.89 -0.76 2.71
CA LEU A 196 23.35 -0.72 2.71
C LEU A 196 23.95 -1.58 3.84
N GLU A 197 23.36 -1.55 5.03
CA GLU A 197 23.85 -2.31 6.19
C GLU A 197 23.58 -3.81 6.07
N LEU A 198 22.43 -4.19 5.52
CA LEU A 198 22.05 -5.60 5.39
C LEU A 198 22.52 -6.24 4.09
N GLY A 199 22.79 -5.47 3.05
CA GLY A 199 23.15 -5.96 1.72
C GLY A 199 22.04 -6.71 0.99
N ILE A 200 20.77 -6.49 1.36
CA ILE A 200 19.61 -7.20 0.81
C ILE A 200 18.60 -6.23 0.21
N PRO A 201 17.68 -6.68 -0.67
CA PRO A 201 16.59 -5.84 -1.15
C PRO A 201 15.74 -5.30 0.00
N VAL A 202 15.39 -4.00 -0.06
CA VAL A 202 14.51 -3.34 0.91
C VAL A 202 13.37 -2.62 0.20
N GLY A 203 12.15 -2.89 0.61
CA GLY A 203 10.92 -2.26 0.15
C GLY A 203 10.32 -1.35 1.21
N ILE A 204 9.98 -0.13 0.81
CA ILE A 204 9.22 0.80 1.65
C ILE A 204 7.82 0.96 1.06
N ILE A 205 6.81 0.75 1.88
CA ILE A 205 5.43 1.14 1.59
C ILE A 205 5.18 2.44 2.35
N GLN A 206 5.09 3.55 1.64
CA GLN A 206 4.91 4.86 2.24
C GLN A 206 3.45 5.29 2.21
N GLN A 207 2.92 5.61 3.39
CA GLN A 207 1.60 6.18 3.57
C GLN A 207 1.67 7.34 4.55
N ALA A 208 1.42 8.57 4.09
CA ALA A 208 1.51 9.75 4.93
C ALA A 208 0.35 10.71 4.69
N TYR A 209 -0.27 11.16 5.79
CA TYR A 209 -1.36 12.12 5.73
C TYR A 209 -1.16 13.20 6.81
N ALA A 210 -0.85 14.42 6.38
CA ALA A 210 -0.60 15.54 7.28
C ALA A 210 -1.85 15.92 8.09
N GLY A 211 -1.67 16.24 9.39
CA GLY A 211 -2.75 16.66 10.27
C GLY A 211 -3.63 15.54 10.80
N THR A 212 -3.29 14.27 10.56
CA THR A 212 -4.06 13.14 11.09
C THR A 212 -3.62 12.79 12.52
N PRO A 213 -4.57 12.49 13.42
CA PRO A 213 -4.27 11.94 14.73
C PRO A 213 -3.85 10.46 14.63
N ILE A 214 -3.20 9.95 15.68
CA ILE A 214 -2.71 8.55 15.71
C ILE A 214 -3.85 7.52 15.57
N GLU A 215 -5.02 7.85 16.07
CA GLU A 215 -6.21 7.01 16.02
C GLU A 215 -6.62 6.67 14.58
N GLY A 216 -6.38 7.58 13.63
CA GLY A 216 -6.63 7.34 12.20
C GLY A 216 -5.73 6.27 11.58
N TRP A 217 -4.64 5.88 12.27
CA TRP A 217 -3.67 4.88 11.82
C TRP A 217 -3.79 3.54 12.55
N MET A 218 -4.75 3.44 13.47
CA MET A 218 -4.98 2.24 14.27
C MET A 218 -6.25 1.53 13.81
N PRO A 219 -6.27 0.20 13.72
CA PRO A 219 -7.48 -0.56 13.44
C PRO A 219 -8.58 -0.28 14.47
N TRP A 220 -9.81 -0.12 13.99
CA TRP A 220 -10.95 0.16 14.88
C TRP A 220 -11.17 -0.95 15.93
N GLU A 221 -10.91 -2.20 15.57
CA GLU A 221 -11.01 -3.36 16.44
C GLU A 221 -10.14 -3.25 17.70
N ILE A 222 -9.03 -2.50 17.61
CA ILE A 222 -8.17 -2.20 18.76
C ILE A 222 -8.74 -1.04 19.57
N GLN A 223 -9.24 -0.01 18.90
CA GLN A 223 -9.69 1.24 19.52
C GLN A 223 -11.04 1.12 20.21
N GLN A 224 -11.93 0.26 19.74
CA GLN A 224 -13.32 0.12 20.24
C GLN A 224 -13.44 -0.21 21.74
N HIS A 225 -12.34 -0.65 22.36
CA HIS A 225 -12.30 -0.94 23.79
C HIS A 225 -11.76 0.24 24.65
N ASP A 226 -11.30 1.34 24.02
CA ASP A 226 -10.87 2.55 24.73
C ASP A 226 -12.02 3.56 24.79
N PRO A 227 -12.52 3.93 25.99
CA PRO A 227 -13.61 4.91 26.14
C PRO A 227 -13.30 6.27 25.48
N ARG A 228 -12.02 6.68 25.43
CA ARG A 228 -11.61 7.95 24.81
C ARG A 228 -11.76 7.88 23.28
N ALA A 229 -11.39 6.74 22.67
CA ALA A 229 -11.56 6.52 21.24
C ALA A 229 -13.04 6.48 20.85
N LEU A 230 -13.89 5.84 21.66
CA LEU A 230 -15.35 5.86 21.48
C LEU A 230 -15.92 7.27 21.53
N ALA A 231 -15.55 8.06 22.56
CA ALA A 231 -16.01 9.45 22.70
C ALA A 231 -15.55 10.32 21.52
N HIS A 232 -14.30 10.17 21.08
CA HIS A 232 -13.77 10.89 19.93
C HIS A 232 -14.46 10.52 18.62
N LYS A 233 -14.72 9.22 18.41
CA LYS A 233 -15.51 8.76 17.27
C LYS A 233 -16.90 9.37 17.25
N GLN A 234 -17.62 9.33 18.38
CA GLN A 234 -18.94 9.91 18.49
C GLN A 234 -18.93 11.41 18.16
N GLN A 235 -17.99 12.16 18.70
CA GLN A 235 -17.83 13.60 18.41
C GLN A 235 -17.55 13.86 16.92
N ASN A 236 -16.74 13.03 16.28
CA ASN A 236 -16.45 13.12 14.85
C ASN A 236 -17.68 12.81 14.02
N ASP A 237 -18.43 11.76 14.35
CA ASP A 237 -19.67 11.39 13.67
C ASP A 237 -20.74 12.49 13.76
N GLU A 238 -20.92 13.10 14.94
CA GLU A 238 -21.80 14.25 15.16
C GLU A 238 -21.37 15.48 14.36
N THR A 239 -20.05 15.75 14.29
CA THR A 239 -19.48 16.87 13.55
C THR A 239 -19.65 16.67 12.04
N ALA A 240 -19.43 15.47 11.55
CA ALA A 240 -19.67 15.10 10.16
C ALA A 240 -21.15 15.24 9.79
N GLY A 241 -22.05 14.80 10.65
CA GLY A 241 -23.49 14.96 10.47
C GLY A 241 -23.93 16.44 10.42
N ARG A 242 -23.36 17.30 11.28
CA ARG A 242 -23.61 18.76 11.26
C ARG A 242 -23.09 19.44 9.99
N LYS A 243 -21.91 19.04 9.51
CA LYS A 243 -21.34 19.57 8.25
C LYS A 243 -22.17 19.13 7.04
N ALA A 244 -22.57 17.87 6.98
CA ALA A 244 -23.43 17.34 5.92
C ALA A 244 -24.80 18.05 5.88
N GLY A 245 -25.41 18.32 7.05
CA GLY A 245 -26.65 19.08 7.16
C GLY A 245 -26.53 20.54 6.69
N LYS A 246 -25.38 21.19 6.92
CA LYS A 246 -25.13 22.56 6.45
C LYS A 246 -24.92 22.65 4.94
N GLN A 247 -24.45 21.61 4.30
CA GLN A 247 -24.21 21.56 2.85
C GLN A 247 -25.44 21.06 2.07
N ASN A 248 -26.55 20.79 2.73
CA ASN A 248 -27.74 20.18 2.13
C ASN A 248 -27.46 18.86 1.39
N THR A 249 -26.33 18.20 1.73
CA THR A 249 -25.89 16.97 1.10
C THR A 249 -25.95 15.85 2.13
N THR A 250 -26.66 14.79 1.84
CA THR A 250 -26.62 13.59 2.69
C THR A 250 -25.25 12.92 2.58
N ARG A 251 -24.84 12.15 3.62
CA ARG A 251 -23.62 11.34 3.58
C ARG A 251 -23.56 10.47 2.31
N ALA A 252 -24.69 9.90 1.90
CA ALA A 252 -24.78 9.10 0.68
C ALA A 252 -24.48 9.92 -0.59
N GLN A 253 -24.98 11.16 -0.67
CA GLN A 253 -24.71 12.04 -1.80
C GLN A 253 -23.24 12.50 -1.85
N ALA A 254 -22.66 12.83 -0.69
CA ALA A 254 -21.23 13.19 -0.60
C ALA A 254 -20.34 12.03 -1.06
N LEU A 255 -20.68 10.82 -0.67
CA LEU A 255 -20.05 9.57 -1.09
C LEU A 255 -20.12 9.36 -2.60
N GLU A 256 -21.32 9.52 -3.15
CA GLU A 256 -21.53 9.32 -4.59
C GLU A 256 -20.80 10.39 -5.41
N ASN A 257 -20.78 11.65 -4.95
CA ASN A 257 -20.04 12.71 -5.60
C ASN A 257 -18.53 12.40 -5.60
N HIS A 258 -17.99 12.00 -4.46
CA HIS A 258 -16.57 11.62 -4.38
C HIS A 258 -16.23 10.42 -5.27
N ARG A 259 -17.12 9.44 -5.39
CA ARG A 259 -16.94 8.32 -6.34
C ARG A 259 -16.84 8.79 -7.79
N LYS A 260 -17.70 9.74 -8.18
CA LYS A 260 -17.70 10.32 -9.53
C LYS A 260 -16.42 11.11 -9.81
N GLU A 261 -15.98 11.93 -8.85
CA GLU A 261 -14.73 12.70 -8.95
C GLU A 261 -13.53 11.77 -9.11
N LEU A 262 -13.46 10.71 -8.31
CA LEU A 262 -12.39 9.73 -8.38
C LEU A 262 -12.41 8.93 -9.69
N ALA A 263 -13.59 8.57 -10.19
CA ALA A 263 -13.72 7.91 -11.49
C ALA A 263 -13.25 8.83 -12.63
N ALA A 264 -13.59 10.11 -12.58
CA ALA A 264 -13.14 11.10 -13.54
C ALA A 264 -11.61 11.31 -13.48
N TYR A 265 -11.05 11.37 -12.27
CA TYR A 265 -9.60 11.43 -12.05
C TYR A 265 -8.90 10.22 -12.66
N ASN A 266 -9.35 9.01 -12.34
CA ASN A 266 -8.76 7.79 -12.87
C ASN A 266 -8.86 7.70 -14.40
N ALA A 267 -9.97 8.20 -15.00
CA ALA A 267 -10.12 8.25 -16.46
C ALA A 267 -9.08 9.18 -17.11
N LYS A 268 -8.77 10.33 -16.51
CA LYS A 268 -7.71 11.23 -16.97
C LYS A 268 -6.32 10.59 -16.88
N VAL A 269 -6.04 9.91 -15.78
CA VAL A 269 -4.78 9.16 -15.61
C VAL A 269 -4.64 8.07 -16.67
N ASP A 270 -5.71 7.33 -16.96
CA ASP A 270 -5.73 6.31 -18.01
C ASP A 270 -5.52 6.89 -19.42
N ALA A 271 -5.97 8.13 -19.63
CA ALA A 271 -5.73 8.89 -20.86
C ALA A 271 -4.30 9.45 -20.98
N GLY A 272 -3.46 9.28 -19.95
CA GLY A 272 -2.08 9.80 -19.93
C GLY A 272 -1.97 11.30 -19.68
N GLU A 273 -3.02 11.92 -19.13
CA GLU A 273 -2.97 13.34 -18.76
C GLU A 273 -2.04 13.57 -17.57
N SER A 274 -1.19 14.60 -17.68
CA SER A 274 -0.33 15.04 -16.56
C SER A 274 -1.19 15.66 -15.47
N MET A 275 -1.18 15.08 -14.29
CA MET A 275 -1.97 15.54 -13.16
C MET A 275 -1.12 16.36 -12.19
N ASN A 276 -1.56 17.59 -11.90
CA ASN A 276 -0.98 18.37 -10.81
C ASN A 276 -1.55 17.92 -9.47
N TYR A 277 -0.68 17.53 -8.55
CA TYR A 277 -1.02 17.00 -7.23
C TYR A 277 -1.64 18.02 -6.25
N ASN A 278 -1.86 19.27 -6.68
CA ASN A 278 -2.34 20.37 -5.84
C ASN A 278 -3.74 20.91 -6.23
N GLU A 279 -4.45 20.22 -7.12
CA GLU A 279 -5.84 20.57 -7.49
C GLU A 279 -6.87 19.59 -6.90
#